data_e3ec5727545ce9a06d373c79ca18b825
#
_entry.id   e3ec5727545ce9a06d373c79ca18b825
#
_cell.length_a   1.000
_cell.length_b   1.000
_cell.length_c   1.000
_cell.angle_alpha   90.00
_cell.angle_beta   90.00
_cell.angle_gamma   90.00
#
_symmetry.space_group_name_H-M   'P 1'
#
loop_
_entity.id
_entity.type
_entity.pdbx_description
1 polymer ?
#
loop_
_entity_poly.entity_id
_entity_poly.type
_entity_poly.pdbx_seq_one_letter_code
_entity_poly.pdbx_strand_id
1 'polypeptide(L)'
;MQYLGGDRQRYVRKTRSWNYSIKLEGAMEHNLKDIDVTFPLGVLTVVTGVSGSGKSSLVGDILYPALYRHINQTGSAPGTFRGLSGSLDRITQVEYVDQNPIGKSSRSNAVTYLKVYDDIRKLLSDQQYARMNGFTPSHFSFNIDGGRCPECQGEGFVKIGMQFMADVSMVCESCGGMRFKPEILEVRYKGMNIDDILNLSVEEAISFFGSQDDPVAKRIAERLQPLVDVGLSYIKLGQSSSTLSGGESQRIKLAYFLSMNDSASKSKPQRILFIFDEPTTGLHFYDVEKLLKSFDALLAKGHSIIVVEHNPDVIRAADWIIDLGPEAGDEGGNVVFAGTPSDLMACDASYTSRYLR
;
A
#
# COMPACT_ATOMS: atom_id res chain seq x y z
N MET A 1 11.02 -15.02 22.00
CA MET A 1 12.45 -15.37 22.15
C MET A 1 13.05 -16.19 20.99
N GLN A 2 12.31 -16.52 19.94
CA GLN A 2 12.83 -17.27 18.77
C GLN A 2 13.65 -16.43 17.76
N TYR A 3 13.74 -15.12 17.94
CA TYR A 3 14.27 -14.19 16.93
C TYR A 3 15.67 -13.60 17.24
N LEU A 4 16.27 -13.95 18.37
CA LEU A 4 17.58 -13.42 18.80
C LEU A 4 18.71 -14.45 18.82
N GLY A 5 18.47 -15.69 18.41
CA GLY A 5 19.50 -16.72 18.43
C GLY A 5 19.30 -17.73 17.29
N GLY A 6 20.24 -17.78 16.37
CA GLY A 6 20.55 -18.91 15.48
C GLY A 6 19.50 -19.28 14.43
N ASP A 7 19.91 -19.45 13.19
CA ASP A 7 19.19 -20.00 12.03
C ASP A 7 17.81 -19.38 11.74
N ARG A 8 17.82 -18.15 11.23
CA ARG A 8 16.67 -17.62 10.50
C ARG A 8 16.38 -18.56 9.32
N GLN A 9 15.28 -19.30 9.35
CA GLN A 9 14.66 -19.77 8.12
C GLN A 9 14.24 -18.52 7.33
N ARG A 10 15.11 -18.08 6.43
CA ARG A 10 14.80 -16.98 5.50
C ARG A 10 13.67 -17.44 4.60
N TYR A 11 12.75 -16.53 4.30
CA TYR A 11 11.73 -16.79 3.28
C TYR A 11 12.44 -17.03 1.93
N VAL A 12 12.48 -18.29 1.53
CA VAL A 12 13.07 -18.69 0.25
C VAL A 12 11.98 -18.66 -0.81
N ARG A 13 12.05 -17.65 -1.64
CA ARG A 13 11.15 -17.48 -2.76
C ARG A 13 11.66 -18.29 -3.98
N LYS A 14 10.72 -18.93 -4.70
CA LYS A 14 11.07 -19.58 -5.98
C LYS A 14 11.23 -18.50 -7.05
N THR A 15 12.41 -18.40 -7.64
CA THR A 15 12.70 -17.46 -8.73
C THR A 15 11.81 -17.76 -9.93
N ARG A 16 11.23 -16.70 -10.52
CA ARG A 16 10.40 -16.77 -11.73
C ARG A 16 11.23 -16.42 -12.96
N SER A 17 11.00 -17.15 -14.05
CA SER A 17 11.52 -16.77 -15.38
C SER A 17 10.57 -15.77 -16.04
N TRP A 18 11.09 -14.96 -16.95
CA TRP A 18 10.33 -13.99 -17.70
C TRP A 18 10.60 -14.10 -19.21
N ASN A 19 9.58 -13.74 -20.02
CA ASN A 19 9.66 -13.76 -21.48
C ASN A 19 9.31 -12.39 -22.09
N TYR A 20 8.83 -11.46 -21.28
CA TYR A 20 8.38 -10.15 -21.69
C TYR A 20 9.04 -9.08 -20.84
N SER A 21 9.35 -7.96 -21.47
CA SER A 21 9.99 -6.83 -20.78
C SER A 21 9.60 -5.49 -21.41
N ILE A 22 9.80 -4.42 -20.62
CA ILE A 22 9.84 -3.05 -21.11
C ILE A 22 11.29 -2.63 -21.16
N LYS A 23 11.66 -1.85 -22.17
CA LYS A 23 12.97 -1.20 -22.27
C LYS A 23 12.79 0.31 -22.22
N LEU A 24 13.44 0.94 -21.27
CA LEU A 24 13.61 2.39 -21.18
C LEU A 24 14.97 2.72 -21.78
N GLU A 25 14.99 3.57 -22.80
CA GLU A 25 16.19 3.91 -23.56
C GLU A 25 16.59 5.36 -23.31
N GLY A 26 17.88 5.55 -23.02
CA GLY A 26 18.48 6.86 -22.89
C GLY A 26 17.95 7.71 -21.75
N ALA A 27 17.83 7.15 -20.56
CA ALA A 27 17.42 7.89 -19.37
C ALA A 27 18.52 8.89 -18.93
N MET A 28 18.18 10.19 -18.89
CA MET A 28 19.14 11.29 -18.69
C MET A 28 18.69 12.30 -17.62
N GLU A 29 17.60 12.02 -16.89
CA GLU A 29 17.09 12.96 -15.90
C GLU A 29 18.02 13.03 -14.68
N HIS A 30 18.22 14.25 -14.14
CA HIS A 30 19.11 14.52 -13.03
C HIS A 30 20.54 13.97 -13.25
N ASN A 31 20.97 13.02 -12.44
CA ASN A 31 22.31 12.43 -12.53
C ASN A 31 22.42 11.20 -13.44
N LEU A 32 21.35 10.76 -14.06
CA LEU A 32 21.38 9.58 -14.95
C LEU A 32 22.21 9.85 -16.22
N LYS A 33 23.03 8.86 -16.61
CA LYS A 33 24.08 9.01 -17.64
C LYS A 33 23.70 8.38 -18.98
N ASP A 34 22.54 8.75 -19.55
CA ASP A 34 22.06 8.20 -20.83
C ASP A 34 21.95 6.68 -20.81
N ILE A 35 21.36 6.14 -19.75
CA ILE A 35 21.33 4.70 -19.51
C ILE A 35 20.13 4.04 -20.17
N ASP A 36 20.37 2.82 -20.67
CA ASP A 36 19.34 1.89 -21.14
C ASP A 36 19.02 0.86 -20.04
N VAL A 37 17.75 0.70 -19.72
CA VAL A 37 17.33 -0.21 -18.64
C VAL A 37 16.19 -1.11 -19.10
N THR A 38 16.32 -2.41 -18.83
CA THR A 38 15.30 -3.42 -19.11
C THR A 38 14.57 -3.84 -17.84
N PHE A 39 13.24 -3.73 -17.85
CA PHE A 39 12.36 -4.13 -16.76
C PHE A 39 11.54 -5.35 -17.17
N PRO A 40 11.86 -6.54 -16.66
CA PRO A 40 11.08 -7.75 -16.89
C PRO A 40 9.64 -7.66 -16.37
N LEU A 41 8.70 -8.34 -17.04
CA LEU A 41 7.29 -8.37 -16.67
C LEU A 41 6.89 -9.73 -16.05
N GLY A 42 5.90 -9.71 -15.14
CA GLY A 42 5.40 -10.90 -14.45
C GLY A 42 6.33 -11.41 -13.34
N VAL A 43 7.28 -10.61 -12.92
CA VAL A 43 8.31 -10.95 -11.92
C VAL A 43 8.50 -9.80 -10.92
N LEU A 44 9.26 -10.07 -9.85
CA LEU A 44 9.73 -9.07 -8.90
C LEU A 44 11.09 -8.53 -9.36
N THR A 45 11.08 -7.29 -9.83
CA THR A 45 12.30 -6.52 -10.14
C THR A 45 12.62 -5.59 -8.97
N VAL A 46 13.86 -5.63 -8.49
CA VAL A 46 14.35 -4.72 -7.47
C VAL A 46 15.35 -3.74 -8.07
N VAL A 47 15.07 -2.45 -7.92
CA VAL A 47 15.99 -1.36 -8.27
C VAL A 47 16.72 -0.94 -6.99
N THR A 48 18.02 -1.18 -6.96
CA THR A 48 18.89 -0.92 -5.79
C THR A 48 20.07 -0.04 -6.14
N GLY A 49 20.95 0.21 -5.18
CA GLY A 49 22.13 1.07 -5.31
C GLY A 49 22.25 2.06 -4.17
N VAL A 50 23.35 2.76 -4.06
CA VAL A 50 23.59 3.75 -3.00
C VAL A 50 22.54 4.86 -3.02
N SER A 51 22.32 5.54 -1.87
CA SER A 51 21.42 6.69 -1.83
C SER A 51 21.96 7.79 -2.76
N GLY A 52 21.07 8.42 -3.54
CA GLY A 52 21.48 9.43 -4.53
C GLY A 52 22.05 8.88 -5.84
N SER A 53 22.03 7.55 -6.10
CA SER A 53 22.50 6.95 -7.36
C SER A 53 21.56 7.12 -8.56
N GLY A 54 20.37 7.73 -8.38
CA GLY A 54 19.40 7.99 -9.46
C GLY A 54 18.19 7.05 -9.50
N LYS A 55 17.97 6.19 -8.49
CA LYS A 55 16.84 5.24 -8.44
C LYS A 55 15.47 5.90 -8.57
N SER A 56 15.22 6.93 -7.76
CA SER A 56 13.94 7.67 -7.79
C SER A 56 13.76 8.41 -9.11
N SER A 57 14.84 8.97 -9.68
CA SER A 57 14.81 9.61 -10.99
C SER A 57 14.46 8.60 -12.10
N LEU A 58 15.08 7.41 -12.08
CA LEU A 58 14.81 6.37 -13.06
C LEU A 58 13.35 5.88 -12.99
N VAL A 59 12.87 5.56 -11.78
CA VAL A 59 11.59 4.87 -11.59
C VAL A 59 10.43 5.86 -11.41
N GLY A 60 10.60 6.87 -10.54
CA GLY A 60 9.56 7.83 -10.18
C GLY A 60 9.40 8.97 -11.18
N ASP A 61 10.52 9.53 -11.68
CA ASP A 61 10.46 10.72 -12.53
C ASP A 61 10.39 10.37 -14.03
N ILE A 62 10.89 9.20 -14.45
CA ILE A 62 10.87 8.80 -15.88
C ILE A 62 9.91 7.64 -16.12
N LEU A 63 10.18 6.44 -15.57
CA LEU A 63 9.46 5.22 -15.95
C LEU A 63 7.96 5.30 -15.65
N TYR A 64 7.60 5.69 -14.43
CA TYR A 64 6.19 5.78 -14.04
C TYR A 64 5.40 6.79 -14.88
N PRO A 65 5.82 8.07 -14.99
CA PRO A 65 5.09 9.03 -15.80
C PRO A 65 5.04 8.67 -17.28
N ALA A 66 6.12 8.07 -17.84
CA ALA A 66 6.16 7.63 -19.24
C ALA A 66 5.13 6.51 -19.50
N LEU A 67 5.06 5.50 -18.62
CA LEU A 67 4.07 4.43 -18.73
C LEU A 67 2.65 4.93 -18.48
N TYR A 68 2.46 5.78 -17.48
CA TYR A 68 1.15 6.34 -17.16
C TYR A 68 0.58 7.12 -18.37
N ARG A 69 1.40 7.96 -19.01
CA ARG A 69 1.00 8.68 -20.22
C ARG A 69 0.78 7.77 -21.41
N HIS A 70 1.59 6.74 -21.58
CA HIS A 70 1.40 5.77 -22.66
C HIS A 70 0.04 5.07 -22.53
N ILE A 71 -0.35 4.66 -21.32
CA ILE A 71 -1.60 3.92 -21.08
C ILE A 71 -2.82 4.85 -21.08
N ASN A 72 -2.75 5.99 -20.39
CA ASN A 72 -3.90 6.86 -20.12
C ASN A 72 -4.00 8.06 -21.08
N GLN A 73 -2.98 8.32 -21.90
CA GLN A 73 -2.87 9.48 -22.81
C GLN A 73 -2.93 10.84 -22.08
N THR A 74 -2.75 10.85 -20.76
CA THR A 74 -2.78 12.02 -19.87
C THR A 74 -1.75 11.83 -18.75
N GLY A 75 -1.48 12.87 -17.97
CA GLY A 75 -0.58 12.83 -16.82
C GLY A 75 0.60 13.79 -16.92
N SER A 76 1.43 13.83 -15.90
CA SER A 76 2.64 14.67 -15.85
C SER A 76 3.64 14.27 -16.93
N ALA A 77 4.43 15.25 -17.39
CA ALA A 77 5.51 14.97 -18.33
C ALA A 77 6.56 14.09 -17.63
N PRO A 78 7.06 13.03 -18.27
CA PRO A 78 8.20 12.28 -17.76
C PRO A 78 9.47 13.11 -17.85
N GLY A 79 10.46 12.77 -17.03
CA GLY A 79 11.81 13.27 -17.14
C GLY A 79 12.46 12.92 -18.49
N THR A 80 13.67 13.35 -18.72
CA THR A 80 14.38 13.24 -20.00
C THR A 80 14.81 11.81 -20.30
N PHE A 81 14.33 11.26 -21.43
CA PHE A 81 14.73 9.94 -21.95
C PHE A 81 14.50 9.88 -23.46
N ARG A 82 15.08 8.90 -24.15
CA ARG A 82 14.96 8.78 -25.62
C ARG A 82 13.70 8.02 -26.06
N GLY A 83 13.39 6.92 -25.40
CA GLY A 83 12.27 6.08 -25.82
C GLY A 83 11.87 5.00 -24.82
N LEU A 84 10.65 4.52 -25.02
CA LEU A 84 10.08 3.39 -24.28
C LEU A 84 9.61 2.35 -25.30
N SER A 85 10.11 1.12 -25.17
CA SER A 85 9.86 0.05 -26.12
C SER A 85 9.59 -1.31 -25.42
N GLY A 86 9.35 -2.36 -26.20
CA GLY A 86 9.09 -3.71 -25.68
C GLY A 86 7.60 -4.05 -25.55
N SER A 87 7.24 -4.86 -24.55
CA SER A 87 5.91 -5.46 -24.42
C SER A 87 4.91 -4.55 -23.69
N LEU A 88 4.77 -3.30 -24.12
CA LEU A 88 3.90 -2.27 -23.52
C LEU A 88 2.42 -2.65 -23.56
N ASP A 89 1.99 -3.35 -24.61
CA ASP A 89 0.63 -3.88 -24.80
C ASP A 89 0.19 -4.86 -23.70
N ARG A 90 1.14 -5.39 -22.94
CA ARG A 90 0.87 -6.32 -21.84
C ARG A 90 0.59 -5.63 -20.52
N ILE A 91 0.67 -4.31 -20.45
CA ILE A 91 0.35 -3.54 -19.26
C ILE A 91 -0.93 -2.79 -19.50
N THR A 92 -1.93 -3.05 -18.66
CA THR A 92 -3.23 -2.37 -18.74
C THR A 92 -3.32 -1.18 -17.78
N GLN A 93 -2.46 -1.14 -16.76
CA GLN A 93 -2.45 -0.12 -15.72
C GLN A 93 -1.08 -0.07 -15.05
N VAL A 94 -0.65 1.10 -14.62
CA VAL A 94 0.53 1.28 -13.78
C VAL A 94 0.13 1.98 -12.49
N GLU A 95 0.61 1.46 -11.35
CA GLU A 95 0.32 2.00 -10.02
C GLU A 95 1.61 2.31 -9.27
N TYR A 96 1.76 3.56 -8.84
CA TYR A 96 2.86 3.98 -7.98
C TYR A 96 2.38 3.99 -6.52
N VAL A 97 2.90 3.06 -5.74
CA VAL A 97 2.52 2.86 -4.34
C VAL A 97 3.57 3.51 -3.46
N ASP A 98 3.36 4.77 -3.16
CA ASP A 98 4.20 5.62 -2.34
C ASP A 98 3.76 5.63 -0.87
N GLN A 99 4.54 6.33 -0.04
CA GLN A 99 4.28 6.52 1.40
C GLN A 99 3.29 7.66 1.70
N ASN A 100 2.70 8.29 0.69
CA ASN A 100 1.70 9.33 0.89
C ASN A 100 0.45 8.78 1.59
N PRO A 101 -0.23 9.59 2.43
CA PRO A 101 -1.45 9.18 3.11
C PRO A 101 -2.53 8.64 2.16
N ILE A 102 -3.31 7.65 2.63
CA ILE A 102 -4.40 7.01 1.86
C ILE A 102 -5.62 7.92 1.61
N GLY A 103 -5.54 9.18 1.98
CA GLY A 103 -6.58 10.19 1.75
C GLY A 103 -6.15 11.55 2.27
N LYS A 104 -6.77 12.60 1.72
CA LYS A 104 -6.49 14.00 2.09
C LYS A 104 -7.22 14.46 3.34
N SER A 105 -8.21 13.71 3.81
CA SER A 105 -9.06 14.06 4.95
C SER A 105 -8.62 13.31 6.21
N SER A 106 -8.61 13.99 7.35
CA SER A 106 -8.45 13.38 8.69
C SER A 106 -9.47 12.27 8.99
N ARG A 107 -10.57 12.23 8.24
CA ARG A 107 -11.64 11.22 8.33
C ARG A 107 -11.39 9.98 7.45
N SER A 108 -10.36 9.99 6.60
CA SER A 108 -9.96 8.80 5.84
C SER A 108 -9.36 7.76 6.79
N ASN A 109 -9.70 6.48 6.59
CA ASN A 109 -9.16 5.36 7.35
C ASN A 109 -9.07 4.09 6.48
N ALA A 110 -8.43 3.05 7.00
CA ALA A 110 -8.21 1.81 6.25
C ALA A 110 -9.50 1.16 5.76
N VAL A 111 -10.54 1.09 6.60
CA VAL A 111 -11.79 0.40 6.23
C VAL A 111 -12.63 1.17 5.20
N THR A 112 -12.54 2.49 5.15
CA THR A 112 -13.15 3.28 4.07
C THR A 112 -12.39 3.11 2.77
N TYR A 113 -11.05 3.03 2.83
CA TYR A 113 -10.21 2.81 1.66
C TYR A 113 -10.46 1.44 1.02
N LEU A 114 -10.57 0.38 1.85
CA LEU A 114 -10.92 -0.98 1.39
C LEU A 114 -12.42 -1.14 1.08
N LYS A 115 -13.25 -0.10 1.26
CA LYS A 115 -14.72 -0.14 1.09
C LYS A 115 -15.42 -1.17 1.98
N VAL A 116 -14.82 -1.59 3.08
CA VAL A 116 -15.42 -2.49 4.08
C VAL A 116 -16.42 -1.74 4.95
N TYR A 117 -16.19 -0.44 5.14
CA TYR A 117 -17.06 0.42 5.94
C TYR A 117 -18.51 0.47 5.44
N ASP A 118 -18.74 0.30 4.15
CA ASP A 118 -20.07 0.25 3.57
C ASP A 118 -20.89 -0.95 4.06
N ASP A 119 -20.25 -2.11 4.21
CA ASP A 119 -20.87 -3.30 4.76
C ASP A 119 -21.16 -3.15 6.25
N ILE A 120 -20.27 -2.49 7.03
CA ILE A 120 -20.48 -2.20 8.46
C ILE A 120 -21.67 -1.25 8.63
N ARG A 121 -21.75 -0.18 7.83
CA ARG A 121 -22.87 0.77 7.88
C ARG A 121 -24.20 0.10 7.55
N LYS A 122 -24.20 -0.78 6.55
CA LYS A 122 -25.39 -1.55 6.18
C LYS A 122 -25.81 -2.49 7.32
N LEU A 123 -24.86 -3.22 7.91
CA LEU A 123 -25.12 -4.13 9.02
C LEU A 123 -25.80 -3.43 10.21
N LEU A 124 -25.33 -2.22 10.55
CA LEU A 124 -25.93 -1.42 11.63
C LEU A 124 -27.30 -0.86 11.27
N SER A 125 -27.50 -0.38 10.03
CA SER A 125 -28.80 0.14 9.58
C SER A 125 -29.88 -0.95 9.50
N ASP A 126 -29.47 -2.21 9.38
CA ASP A 126 -30.37 -3.36 9.36
C ASP A 126 -30.85 -3.79 10.75
N GLN A 127 -30.30 -3.21 11.84
CA GLN A 127 -30.73 -3.53 13.21
C GLN A 127 -32.14 -2.99 13.50
N GLN A 128 -32.87 -3.68 14.38
CA GLN A 128 -34.25 -3.35 14.69
C GLN A 128 -34.43 -1.89 15.15
N TYR A 129 -33.57 -1.43 16.07
CA TYR A 129 -33.63 -0.05 16.57
C TYR A 129 -33.39 0.97 15.45
N ALA A 130 -32.42 0.71 14.55
CA ALA A 130 -32.15 1.59 13.41
C ALA A 130 -33.35 1.67 12.46
N ARG A 131 -33.97 0.54 12.15
CA ARG A 131 -35.17 0.49 11.27
C ARG A 131 -36.36 1.23 11.90
N MET A 132 -36.60 1.07 13.20
CA MET A 132 -37.69 1.75 13.91
C MET A 132 -37.56 3.27 13.91
N ASN A 133 -36.29 3.77 13.94
CA ASN A 133 -36.00 5.19 13.92
C ASN A 133 -35.70 5.73 12.50
N GLY A 134 -35.83 4.93 11.44
CA GLY A 134 -35.61 5.34 10.07
C GLY A 134 -34.12 5.62 9.73
N PHE A 135 -33.19 5.05 10.50
CA PHE A 135 -31.76 5.24 10.25
C PHE A 135 -31.30 4.39 9.06
N THR A 136 -30.75 5.05 8.06
CA THR A 136 -30.18 4.46 6.85
C THR A 136 -28.66 4.31 7.00
N PRO A 137 -27.94 3.59 6.12
CA PRO A 137 -26.49 3.50 6.17
C PRO A 137 -25.76 4.84 6.19
N SER A 138 -26.39 5.92 5.68
CA SER A 138 -25.81 7.27 5.70
C SER A 138 -25.69 7.86 7.11
N HIS A 139 -26.58 7.49 8.04
CA HIS A 139 -26.52 7.93 9.43
C HIS A 139 -25.30 7.38 10.19
N PHE A 140 -24.74 6.28 9.74
CA PHE A 140 -23.52 5.68 10.29
C PHE A 140 -22.25 6.17 9.58
N SER A 141 -22.33 7.26 8.81
CA SER A 141 -21.17 7.88 8.16
C SER A 141 -20.71 9.11 8.95
N PHE A 142 -19.42 9.17 9.25
CA PHE A 142 -18.80 10.36 9.83
C PHE A 142 -18.40 11.41 8.77
N ASN A 143 -18.64 11.15 7.47
CA ASN A 143 -18.30 12.05 6.36
C ASN A 143 -19.44 12.94 5.88
N ILE A 144 -20.69 12.55 6.14
CA ILE A 144 -21.90 13.25 5.68
C ILE A 144 -22.81 13.58 6.85
N ASP A 145 -23.66 14.58 6.68
CA ASP A 145 -24.64 14.96 7.70
C ASP A 145 -25.71 13.86 7.87
N GLY A 146 -26.29 13.82 9.06
CA GLY A 146 -27.29 12.85 9.47
C GLY A 146 -27.02 12.35 10.88
N GLY A 147 -26.10 11.38 11.02
CA GLY A 147 -25.76 10.79 12.32
C GLY A 147 -24.47 11.26 12.95
N ARG A 148 -23.62 11.98 12.23
CA ARG A 148 -22.36 12.50 12.80
C ARG A 148 -22.59 13.60 13.82
N CYS A 149 -21.68 13.73 14.77
CA CYS A 149 -21.68 14.86 15.72
C CYS A 149 -21.61 16.19 14.96
N PRO A 150 -22.52 17.14 15.21
CA PRO A 150 -22.54 18.41 14.49
C PRO A 150 -21.39 19.34 14.88
N GLU A 151 -20.85 19.23 16.09
CA GLU A 151 -19.77 20.09 16.59
C GLU A 151 -18.43 19.73 15.96
N CYS A 152 -17.97 18.48 16.11
CA CYS A 152 -16.72 18.03 15.50
C CYS A 152 -16.89 17.52 14.06
N GLN A 153 -18.09 17.54 13.52
CA GLN A 153 -18.42 17.07 12.17
C GLN A 153 -17.92 15.65 11.86
N GLY A 154 -17.87 14.79 12.87
CA GLY A 154 -17.43 13.40 12.74
C GLY A 154 -15.92 13.19 12.88
N GLU A 155 -15.16 14.20 13.28
CA GLU A 155 -13.72 14.03 13.53
C GLU A 155 -13.42 13.43 14.90
N GLY A 156 -14.29 13.64 15.87
CA GLY A 156 -14.07 13.28 17.28
C GLY A 156 -13.22 14.30 18.04
N PHE A 157 -12.60 15.24 17.34
CA PHE A 157 -11.72 16.27 17.87
C PHE A 157 -12.11 17.64 17.33
N VAL A 158 -11.86 18.68 18.11
CA VAL A 158 -11.95 20.09 17.71
C VAL A 158 -10.54 20.65 17.63
N LYS A 159 -10.17 21.25 16.50
CA LYS A 159 -8.89 21.91 16.32
C LYS A 159 -9.00 23.37 16.72
N ILE A 160 -8.16 23.80 17.63
CA ILE A 160 -8.04 25.19 18.02
C ILE A 160 -6.75 25.73 17.39
N GLY A 161 -6.94 26.59 16.38
CA GLY A 161 -5.81 27.26 15.70
C GLY A 161 -5.15 28.27 16.64
N MET A 162 -3.84 28.19 16.77
CA MET A 162 -3.03 29.13 17.53
C MET A 162 -2.20 30.00 16.58
N GLN A 163 -2.27 31.32 16.73
CA GLN A 163 -1.62 32.27 15.81
C GLN A 163 -0.10 32.14 15.70
N PHE A 164 0.58 31.59 16.73
CA PHE A 164 2.04 31.48 16.76
C PHE A 164 2.57 30.11 17.22
N MET A 165 1.68 29.12 17.37
CA MET A 165 2.04 27.74 17.79
C MET A 165 1.28 26.73 16.94
N ALA A 166 1.70 25.46 16.99
CA ALA A 166 0.97 24.37 16.34
C ALA A 166 -0.47 24.28 16.88
N ASP A 167 -1.42 23.97 15.99
CA ASP A 167 -2.82 23.75 16.35
C ASP A 167 -2.95 22.72 17.47
N VAL A 168 -3.77 23.00 18.47
CA VAL A 168 -4.10 22.07 19.55
C VAL A 168 -5.38 21.32 19.19
N SER A 169 -5.31 19.98 19.22
CA SER A 169 -6.45 19.13 19.04
C SER A 169 -7.02 18.68 20.39
N MET A 170 -8.25 19.02 20.67
CA MET A 170 -8.96 18.62 21.88
C MET A 170 -10.08 17.62 21.57
N VAL A 171 -10.32 16.67 22.45
CA VAL A 171 -11.46 15.76 22.31
C VAL A 171 -12.75 16.58 22.30
N CYS A 172 -13.64 16.29 21.36
CA CYS A 172 -14.93 16.98 21.26
C CYS A 172 -15.78 16.70 22.51
N GLU A 173 -16.12 17.72 23.26
CA GLU A 173 -16.91 17.61 24.50
C GLU A 173 -18.33 17.08 24.24
N SER A 174 -18.95 17.48 23.13
CA SER A 174 -20.30 17.09 22.77
C SER A 174 -20.47 15.59 22.50
N CYS A 175 -19.50 14.93 21.88
CA CYS A 175 -19.57 13.50 21.60
C CYS A 175 -18.55 12.66 22.39
N GLY A 176 -17.74 13.26 23.24
CA GLY A 176 -16.71 12.57 23.99
C GLY A 176 -15.68 11.81 23.11
N GLY A 177 -15.47 12.28 21.87
CA GLY A 177 -14.59 11.62 20.90
C GLY A 177 -15.27 10.55 20.03
N MET A 178 -16.52 10.16 20.31
CA MET A 178 -17.24 9.06 19.64
C MET A 178 -17.75 9.40 18.24
N ARG A 179 -17.59 10.64 17.75
CA ARG A 179 -17.87 11.08 16.36
C ARG A 179 -19.33 11.12 15.93
N PHE A 180 -20.24 10.47 16.65
CA PHE A 180 -21.65 10.32 16.30
C PHE A 180 -22.56 10.96 17.34
N LYS A 181 -23.81 11.18 16.95
CA LYS A 181 -24.89 11.62 17.85
C LYS A 181 -25.28 10.50 18.81
N PRO A 182 -25.78 10.81 20.04
CA PRO A 182 -26.15 9.79 21.01
C PRO A 182 -27.15 8.75 20.48
N GLU A 183 -28.18 9.18 19.71
CA GLU A 183 -29.20 8.31 19.15
C GLU A 183 -28.62 7.26 18.16
N ILE A 184 -27.53 7.58 17.47
CA ILE A 184 -26.84 6.64 16.57
C ILE A 184 -26.03 5.61 17.37
N LEU A 185 -25.47 6.02 18.50
CA LEU A 185 -24.71 5.16 19.41
C LEU A 185 -25.61 4.15 20.16
N GLU A 186 -26.91 4.36 20.20
CA GLU A 186 -27.87 3.38 20.75
C GLU A 186 -28.06 2.16 19.83
N VAL A 187 -27.77 2.29 18.54
CA VAL A 187 -27.82 1.16 17.61
C VAL A 187 -26.68 0.19 17.90
N ARG A 188 -27.02 -1.06 18.18
CA ARG A 188 -26.03 -2.09 18.55
C ARG A 188 -26.18 -3.34 17.69
N TYR A 189 -25.05 -3.84 17.18
CA TYR A 189 -24.93 -5.18 16.59
C TYR A 189 -24.19 -6.07 17.57
N LYS A 190 -24.85 -7.10 18.08
CA LYS A 190 -24.27 -8.04 19.07
C LYS A 190 -23.63 -7.33 20.28
N GLY A 191 -24.26 -6.26 20.74
CA GLY A 191 -23.83 -5.48 21.91
C GLY A 191 -22.87 -4.32 21.59
N MET A 192 -22.30 -4.25 20.39
CA MET A 192 -21.37 -3.19 19.98
C MET A 192 -22.07 -2.12 19.13
N ASN A 193 -21.83 -0.86 19.45
CA ASN A 193 -22.25 0.28 18.61
C ASN A 193 -21.16 0.61 17.56
N ILE A 194 -21.40 1.63 16.74
CA ILE A 194 -20.48 2.02 15.68
C ILE A 194 -19.11 2.48 16.20
N ASP A 195 -19.07 3.17 17.35
CA ASP A 195 -17.81 3.62 17.95
C ASP A 195 -17.02 2.43 18.52
N ASP A 196 -17.70 1.51 19.22
CA ASP A 196 -17.09 0.26 19.71
C ASP A 196 -16.44 -0.51 18.55
N ILE A 197 -17.15 -0.68 17.43
CA ILE A 197 -16.67 -1.36 16.23
C ILE A 197 -15.45 -0.64 15.62
N LEU A 198 -15.50 0.69 15.51
CA LEU A 198 -14.39 1.48 14.96
C LEU A 198 -13.14 1.47 15.84
N ASN A 199 -13.29 1.18 17.12
CA ASN A 199 -12.19 1.05 18.07
C ASN A 199 -11.55 -0.33 18.10
N LEU A 200 -12.17 -1.35 17.50
CA LEU A 200 -11.54 -2.66 17.33
C LEU A 200 -10.29 -2.56 16.45
N SER A 201 -9.24 -3.31 16.80
CA SER A 201 -8.17 -3.62 15.86
C SER A 201 -8.69 -4.51 14.73
N VAL A 202 -7.95 -4.58 13.63
CA VAL A 202 -8.29 -5.46 12.50
C VAL A 202 -8.44 -6.91 12.94
N GLU A 203 -7.54 -7.40 13.79
CA GLU A 203 -7.57 -8.77 14.32
C GLU A 203 -8.80 -9.04 15.21
N GLU A 204 -9.10 -8.13 16.12
CA GLU A 204 -10.30 -8.20 16.96
C GLU A 204 -11.58 -8.15 16.11
N ALA A 205 -11.63 -7.29 15.09
CA ALA A 205 -12.77 -7.18 14.19
C ALA A 205 -12.99 -8.46 13.37
N ILE A 206 -11.92 -9.06 12.85
CA ILE A 206 -12.02 -10.35 12.13
C ILE A 206 -12.55 -11.43 13.06
N SER A 207 -12.07 -11.50 14.30
CA SER A 207 -12.56 -12.45 15.31
C SER A 207 -14.03 -12.20 15.64
N PHE A 208 -14.40 -10.95 15.89
CA PHE A 208 -15.77 -10.55 16.23
C PHE A 208 -16.76 -10.87 15.10
N PHE A 209 -16.49 -10.39 13.88
CA PHE A 209 -17.40 -10.60 12.75
C PHE A 209 -17.38 -12.05 12.25
N GLY A 210 -16.22 -12.71 12.25
CA GLY A 210 -16.07 -14.09 11.80
C GLY A 210 -16.76 -15.13 12.68
N SER A 211 -16.94 -14.83 13.98
CA SER A 211 -17.67 -15.68 14.92
C SER A 211 -19.19 -15.61 14.79
N GLN A 212 -19.72 -14.64 14.02
CA GLN A 212 -21.16 -14.46 13.86
C GLN A 212 -21.72 -15.36 12.75
N ASP A 213 -22.95 -15.83 12.97
CA ASP A 213 -23.67 -16.63 11.96
C ASP A 213 -24.49 -15.73 11.02
N ASP A 214 -23.84 -14.69 10.49
CA ASP A 214 -24.40 -13.67 9.62
C ASP A 214 -23.52 -13.55 8.37
N PRO A 215 -24.08 -13.74 7.16
CA PRO A 215 -23.31 -13.66 5.91
C PRO A 215 -22.63 -12.30 5.68
N VAL A 216 -23.24 -11.19 6.14
CA VAL A 216 -22.65 -9.86 6.01
C VAL A 216 -21.46 -9.71 6.94
N ALA A 217 -21.58 -10.19 8.18
CA ALA A 217 -20.49 -10.19 9.15
C ALA A 217 -19.30 -11.04 8.65
N LYS A 218 -19.55 -12.27 8.18
CA LYS A 218 -18.51 -13.12 7.59
C LYS A 218 -17.79 -12.43 6.43
N ARG A 219 -18.54 -11.78 5.53
CA ARG A 219 -17.96 -11.01 4.42
C ARG A 219 -17.10 -9.82 4.92
N ILE A 220 -17.49 -9.14 6.00
CA ILE A 220 -16.66 -8.08 6.61
C ILE A 220 -15.33 -8.66 7.08
N ALA A 221 -15.34 -9.79 7.78
CA ALA A 221 -14.14 -10.46 8.25
C ALA A 221 -13.22 -10.87 7.09
N GLU A 222 -13.76 -11.48 6.03
CA GLU A 222 -13.02 -11.87 4.83
C GLU A 222 -12.37 -10.66 4.13
N ARG A 223 -13.10 -9.55 4.03
CA ARG A 223 -12.59 -8.33 3.38
C ARG A 223 -11.56 -7.57 4.21
N LEU A 224 -11.47 -7.84 5.51
CA LEU A 224 -10.43 -7.31 6.39
C LEU A 224 -9.14 -8.16 6.34
N GLN A 225 -9.20 -9.42 5.91
CA GLN A 225 -8.06 -10.34 5.89
C GLN A 225 -6.82 -9.78 5.17
N PRO A 226 -6.93 -9.09 4.01
CA PRO A 226 -5.77 -8.50 3.35
C PRO A 226 -4.95 -7.53 4.21
N LEU A 227 -5.56 -6.87 5.21
CA LEU A 227 -4.82 -6.03 6.18
C LEU A 227 -3.92 -6.87 7.10
N VAL A 228 -4.37 -8.05 7.50
CA VAL A 228 -3.54 -9.00 8.28
C VAL A 228 -2.40 -9.53 7.42
N ASP A 229 -2.69 -9.86 6.15
CA ASP A 229 -1.73 -10.42 5.21
C ASP A 229 -0.55 -9.45 4.94
N VAL A 230 -0.80 -8.14 5.00
CA VAL A 230 0.24 -7.11 4.89
C VAL A 230 0.83 -6.66 6.25
N GLY A 231 0.50 -7.35 7.35
CA GLY A 231 1.07 -7.07 8.68
C GLY A 231 0.44 -5.89 9.43
N LEU A 232 -0.83 -5.56 9.14
CA LEU A 232 -1.57 -4.46 9.78
C LEU A 232 -2.70 -4.94 10.69
N SER A 233 -2.53 -6.09 11.37
CA SER A 233 -3.54 -6.65 12.27
C SER A 233 -3.85 -5.77 13.48
N TYR A 234 -2.90 -4.92 13.88
CA TYR A 234 -2.96 -4.08 15.09
C TYR A 234 -3.66 -2.72 14.90
N ILE A 235 -3.80 -2.24 13.67
CA ILE A 235 -4.44 -0.92 13.43
C ILE A 235 -5.93 -0.97 13.78
N LYS A 236 -6.47 0.12 14.33
CA LYS A 236 -7.89 0.24 14.59
C LYS A 236 -8.67 0.52 13.31
N LEU A 237 -9.89 -0.03 13.19
CA LEU A 237 -10.74 0.20 12.01
C LEU A 237 -11.01 1.68 11.75
N GLY A 238 -11.24 2.46 12.82
CA GLY A 238 -11.50 3.90 12.76
C GLY A 238 -10.26 4.78 12.84
N GLN A 239 -9.04 4.23 12.78
CA GLN A 239 -7.81 5.01 12.88
C GLN A 239 -7.68 5.97 11.69
N SER A 240 -7.50 7.26 12.00
CA SER A 240 -7.34 8.28 10.96
C SER A 240 -6.07 8.07 10.13
N SER A 241 -6.17 8.27 8.82
CA SER A 241 -5.02 8.21 7.91
C SER A 241 -3.90 9.19 8.26
N SER A 242 -4.23 10.30 8.94
CA SER A 242 -3.24 11.28 9.40
C SER A 242 -2.35 10.79 10.56
N THR A 243 -2.77 9.71 11.24
CA THR A 243 -2.00 9.08 12.34
C THR A 243 -1.23 7.84 11.90
N LEU A 244 -1.40 7.43 10.65
CA LEU A 244 -0.67 6.31 10.05
C LEU A 244 0.72 6.77 9.60
N SER A 245 1.71 5.91 9.79
CA SER A 245 3.02 6.10 9.18
C SER A 245 2.94 5.94 7.66
N GLY A 246 3.95 6.46 6.94
CA GLY A 246 4.05 6.29 5.49
C GLY A 246 4.03 4.81 5.06
N GLY A 247 4.76 3.96 5.78
CA GLY A 247 4.77 2.51 5.53
C GLY A 247 3.43 1.83 5.79
N GLU A 248 2.67 2.24 6.81
CA GLU A 248 1.31 1.73 7.04
C GLU A 248 0.36 2.15 5.91
N SER A 249 0.44 3.42 5.48
CA SER A 249 -0.35 3.92 4.34
C SER A 249 -0.07 3.13 3.07
N GLN A 250 1.19 2.84 2.78
CA GLN A 250 1.62 2.05 1.63
C GLN A 250 1.09 0.61 1.70
N ARG A 251 1.13 -0.04 2.87
CA ARG A 251 0.60 -1.39 3.05
C ARG A 251 -0.93 -1.45 2.96
N ILE A 252 -1.65 -0.41 3.39
CA ILE A 252 -3.10 -0.34 3.16
C ILE A 252 -3.41 -0.27 1.65
N LYS A 253 -2.63 0.49 0.87
CA LYS A 253 -2.76 0.49 -0.60
C LYS A 253 -2.51 -0.90 -1.18
N LEU A 254 -1.49 -1.60 -0.70
CA LEU A 254 -1.21 -2.99 -1.10
C LEU A 254 -2.38 -3.93 -0.74
N ALA A 255 -2.92 -3.84 0.49
CA ALA A 255 -4.08 -4.64 0.92
C ALA A 255 -5.31 -4.40 0.03
N TYR A 256 -5.53 -3.17 -0.42
CA TYR A 256 -6.60 -2.85 -1.36
C TYR A 256 -6.44 -3.62 -2.69
N PHE A 257 -5.25 -3.63 -3.27
CA PHE A 257 -5.00 -4.38 -4.51
C PHE A 257 -5.10 -5.89 -4.32
N LEU A 258 -4.69 -6.42 -3.17
CA LEU A 258 -4.88 -7.84 -2.82
C LEU A 258 -6.37 -8.21 -2.72
N SER A 259 -7.20 -7.28 -2.19
CA SER A 259 -8.65 -7.47 -2.04
C SER A 259 -9.44 -7.40 -3.36
N MET A 260 -8.84 -6.84 -4.41
CA MET A 260 -9.47 -6.81 -5.72
C MET A 260 -9.59 -8.23 -6.26
N ASN A 261 -10.82 -8.71 -6.35
CA ASN A 261 -11.09 -9.92 -7.10
C ASN A 261 -10.98 -9.58 -8.59
N ASP A 262 -10.20 -10.35 -9.33
CA ASP A 262 -10.25 -10.39 -10.79
C ASP A 262 -11.65 -10.87 -11.18
N SER A 263 -12.61 -9.92 -11.20
CA SER A 263 -13.97 -10.23 -11.57
C SER A 263 -13.94 -10.83 -12.97
N ALA A 264 -14.39 -12.04 -13.08
CA ALA A 264 -14.51 -12.83 -14.33
C ALA A 264 -15.35 -12.14 -15.42
N SER A 265 -15.80 -10.92 -15.21
CA SER A 265 -16.63 -10.12 -16.11
C SER A 265 -15.86 -9.19 -17.05
N LYS A 266 -14.53 -9.02 -16.89
CA LYS A 266 -13.74 -8.23 -17.85
C LYS A 266 -13.21 -9.14 -18.95
N SER A 267 -13.50 -8.79 -20.19
CA SER A 267 -13.11 -9.52 -21.41
C SER A 267 -11.59 -9.68 -21.61
N LYS A 268 -10.78 -9.02 -20.81
CA LYS A 268 -9.30 -9.13 -20.79
C LYS A 268 -8.79 -9.16 -19.34
N PRO A 269 -7.80 -10.02 -19.02
CA PRO A 269 -7.17 -10.03 -17.71
C PRO A 269 -6.48 -8.68 -17.45
N GLN A 270 -6.71 -8.12 -16.27
CA GLN A 270 -6.06 -6.89 -15.86
C GLN A 270 -4.61 -7.21 -15.46
N ARG A 271 -3.64 -6.59 -16.14
CA ARG A 271 -2.21 -6.73 -15.86
C ARG A 271 -1.67 -5.40 -15.39
N ILE A 272 -1.48 -5.28 -14.09
CA ILE A 272 -0.99 -4.07 -13.44
C ILE A 272 0.53 -4.19 -13.27
N LEU A 273 1.24 -3.12 -13.57
CA LEU A 273 2.61 -2.93 -13.12
C LEU A 273 2.59 -2.10 -11.84
N PHE A 274 2.97 -2.71 -10.73
CA PHE A 274 3.12 -2.02 -9.45
C PHE A 274 4.54 -1.52 -9.29
N ILE A 275 4.68 -0.30 -8.81
CA ILE A 275 5.94 0.32 -8.44
C ILE A 275 5.85 0.68 -6.96
N PHE A 276 6.71 0.11 -6.13
CA PHE A 276 6.81 0.39 -4.69
C PHE A 276 8.11 1.13 -4.40
N ASP A 277 8.00 2.21 -3.62
CA ASP A 277 9.15 3.00 -3.19
C ASP A 277 9.43 2.75 -1.70
N GLU A 278 10.57 2.11 -1.42
CA GLU A 278 11.06 1.73 -0.09
C GLU A 278 10.00 1.10 0.84
N PRO A 279 9.30 0.03 0.42
CA PRO A 279 8.18 -0.53 1.18
C PRO A 279 8.57 -1.18 2.51
N THR A 280 9.86 -1.41 2.76
CA THR A 280 10.33 -1.99 4.03
C THR A 280 10.68 -0.95 5.07
N THR A 281 10.58 0.36 4.77
CA THR A 281 10.90 1.42 5.72
C THR A 281 10.06 1.29 6.99
N GLY A 282 10.74 1.18 8.14
CA GLY A 282 10.12 1.03 9.45
C GLY A 282 9.54 -0.37 9.74
N LEU A 283 9.78 -1.36 8.88
CA LEU A 283 9.35 -2.74 9.11
C LEU A 283 10.31 -3.52 9.99
N HIS A 284 9.74 -4.32 10.89
CA HIS A 284 10.45 -5.41 11.50
C HIS A 284 10.63 -6.55 10.48
N PHE A 285 11.70 -7.33 10.58
CA PHE A 285 12.00 -8.39 9.59
C PHE A 285 10.90 -9.46 9.46
N TYR A 286 10.09 -9.69 10.49
CA TYR A 286 8.92 -10.57 10.39
C TYR A 286 7.86 -10.02 9.41
N ASP A 287 7.71 -8.70 9.37
CA ASP A 287 6.75 -8.06 8.48
C ASP A 287 7.26 -7.98 7.03
N VAL A 288 8.59 -7.99 6.82
CA VAL A 288 9.19 -8.12 5.48
C VAL A 288 8.79 -9.44 4.82
N GLU A 289 8.71 -10.53 5.57
CA GLU A 289 8.24 -11.81 5.04
C GLU A 289 6.77 -11.74 4.59
N LYS A 290 5.89 -11.09 5.37
CA LYS A 290 4.49 -10.88 4.99
C LYS A 290 4.38 -10.05 3.72
N LEU A 291 5.19 -8.98 3.63
CA LEU A 291 5.26 -8.16 2.42
C LEU A 291 5.66 -8.97 1.18
N LEU A 292 6.69 -9.81 1.27
CA LEU A 292 7.13 -10.68 0.18
C LEU A 292 6.05 -11.70 -0.23
N LYS A 293 5.32 -12.28 0.73
CA LYS A 293 4.17 -13.15 0.45
C LYS A 293 3.06 -12.40 -0.29
N SER A 294 2.82 -11.14 0.08
CA SER A 294 1.85 -10.28 -0.59
C SER A 294 2.26 -9.96 -2.03
N PHE A 295 3.55 -9.73 -2.27
CA PHE A 295 4.09 -9.59 -3.63
C PHE A 295 3.90 -10.87 -4.44
N ASP A 296 4.17 -12.04 -3.86
CA ASP A 296 3.94 -13.32 -4.54
C ASP A 296 2.48 -13.54 -4.90
N ALA A 297 1.54 -13.10 -4.06
CA ALA A 297 0.11 -13.17 -4.36
C ALA A 297 -0.27 -12.28 -5.56
N LEU A 298 0.27 -11.05 -5.65
CA LEU A 298 0.06 -10.18 -6.82
C LEU A 298 0.68 -10.76 -8.10
N LEU A 299 1.90 -11.30 -8.01
CA LEU A 299 2.58 -11.93 -9.15
C LEU A 299 1.83 -13.19 -9.63
N ALA A 300 1.25 -13.96 -8.71
CA ALA A 300 0.43 -15.13 -9.05
C ALA A 300 -0.85 -14.76 -9.83
N LYS A 301 -1.37 -13.53 -9.64
CA LYS A 301 -2.47 -12.95 -10.42
C LYS A 301 -2.02 -12.44 -11.81
N GLY A 302 -0.75 -12.55 -12.17
CA GLY A 302 -0.20 -12.13 -13.46
C GLY A 302 0.21 -10.65 -13.54
N HIS A 303 0.35 -9.99 -12.39
CA HIS A 303 0.88 -8.63 -12.31
C HIS A 303 2.40 -8.59 -12.38
N SER A 304 2.99 -7.41 -12.50
CA SER A 304 4.44 -7.17 -12.47
C SER A 304 4.76 -6.24 -11.31
N ILE A 305 5.92 -6.41 -10.69
CA ILE A 305 6.31 -5.60 -9.53
C ILE A 305 7.72 -5.05 -9.73
N ILE A 306 7.86 -3.75 -9.57
CA ILE A 306 9.15 -3.05 -9.43
C ILE A 306 9.21 -2.48 -8.02
N VAL A 307 10.31 -2.71 -7.32
CA VAL A 307 10.54 -2.20 -5.97
C VAL A 307 11.85 -1.44 -5.94
N VAL A 308 11.81 -0.19 -5.51
CA VAL A 308 13.03 0.56 -5.14
C VAL A 308 13.35 0.20 -3.70
N GLU A 309 14.49 -0.45 -3.44
CA GLU A 309 14.79 -1.01 -2.12
C GLU A 309 16.29 -1.14 -1.81
N HIS A 310 16.58 -1.11 -0.49
CA HIS A 310 17.90 -1.34 0.07
C HIS A 310 17.94 -2.56 1.00
N ASN A 311 16.79 -3.13 1.34
CA ASN A 311 16.69 -4.24 2.28
C ASN A 311 17.27 -5.53 1.67
N PRO A 312 18.30 -6.14 2.29
CA PRO A 312 18.96 -7.34 1.74
C PRO A 312 18.02 -8.55 1.55
N ASP A 313 16.99 -8.70 2.40
CA ASP A 313 16.04 -9.80 2.29
C ASP A 313 15.13 -9.64 1.06
N VAL A 314 14.73 -8.42 0.73
CA VAL A 314 13.97 -8.11 -0.49
C VAL A 314 14.84 -8.27 -1.73
N ILE A 315 16.09 -7.80 -1.70
CA ILE A 315 17.04 -7.93 -2.81
C ILE A 315 17.32 -9.42 -3.11
N ARG A 316 17.55 -10.24 -2.09
CA ARG A 316 17.74 -11.69 -2.25
C ARG A 316 16.50 -12.41 -2.78
N ALA A 317 15.32 -11.92 -2.47
CA ALA A 317 14.04 -12.47 -2.92
C ALA A 317 13.65 -12.04 -4.34
N ALA A 318 14.39 -11.13 -4.98
CA ALA A 318 14.10 -10.64 -6.32
C ALA A 318 14.23 -11.74 -7.39
N ASP A 319 13.51 -11.59 -8.48
CA ASP A 319 13.72 -12.38 -9.71
C ASP A 319 14.75 -11.69 -10.62
N TRP A 320 14.77 -10.33 -10.57
CA TRP A 320 15.67 -9.49 -11.34
C TRP A 320 16.09 -8.28 -10.51
N ILE A 321 17.36 -7.90 -10.64
CA ILE A 321 17.93 -6.74 -9.94
C ILE A 321 18.49 -5.77 -10.97
N ILE A 322 18.30 -4.48 -10.72
CA ILE A 322 18.94 -3.37 -11.41
C ILE A 322 19.66 -2.57 -10.33
N ASP A 323 20.97 -2.57 -10.36
CA ASP A 323 21.82 -1.87 -9.38
C ASP A 323 22.41 -0.61 -10.00
N LEU A 324 22.08 0.56 -9.42
CA LEU A 324 22.53 1.87 -9.88
C LEU A 324 23.67 2.37 -9.02
N GLY A 325 24.65 2.98 -9.66
CA GLY A 325 25.81 3.53 -8.99
C GLY A 325 26.88 4.05 -9.98
N PRO A 326 28.17 3.85 -9.65
CA PRO A 326 28.69 3.23 -8.41
C PRO A 326 28.48 4.08 -7.17
N GLU A 327 28.52 5.41 -7.29
CA GLU A 327 28.45 6.40 -6.21
C GLU A 327 27.14 7.21 -6.28
N ALA A 328 27.05 8.27 -5.47
CA ALA A 328 25.94 9.22 -5.44
C ALA A 328 26.23 10.44 -6.33
N GLY A 329 25.19 11.20 -6.66
CA GLY A 329 25.32 12.46 -7.40
C GLY A 329 25.97 12.30 -8.77
N ASP A 330 26.93 13.16 -9.09
CA ASP A 330 27.57 13.19 -10.41
C ASP A 330 28.40 11.95 -10.75
N GLU A 331 28.87 11.23 -9.76
CA GLU A 331 29.61 9.97 -9.93
C GLU A 331 28.70 8.72 -9.99
N GLY A 332 27.38 8.92 -9.75
CA GLY A 332 26.35 7.90 -9.90
C GLY A 332 25.70 7.89 -11.28
N GLY A 333 24.48 7.39 -11.34
CA GLY A 333 23.62 7.47 -12.50
C GLY A 333 23.89 6.44 -13.60
N ASN A 334 24.75 5.46 -13.34
CA ASN A 334 25.00 4.34 -14.26
C ASN A 334 24.34 3.05 -13.78
N VAL A 335 24.06 2.13 -14.70
CA VAL A 335 23.72 0.75 -14.37
C VAL A 335 25.01 -0.01 -14.08
N VAL A 336 25.26 -0.33 -12.81
CA VAL A 336 26.42 -1.11 -12.39
C VAL A 336 26.22 -2.59 -12.65
N PHE A 337 24.97 -3.04 -12.47
CA PHE A 337 24.58 -4.43 -12.67
C PHE A 337 23.10 -4.56 -13.05
N ALA A 338 22.79 -5.51 -13.92
CA ALA A 338 21.43 -5.97 -14.20
C ALA A 338 21.44 -7.49 -14.40
N GLY A 339 20.69 -8.23 -13.57
CA GLY A 339 20.70 -9.71 -13.59
C GLY A 339 19.96 -10.32 -12.40
N THR A 340 20.25 -11.61 -12.15
CA THR A 340 19.69 -12.33 -11.01
C THR A 340 20.41 -12.00 -9.69
N PRO A 341 19.81 -12.25 -8.52
CA PRO A 341 20.48 -12.08 -7.23
C PRO A 341 21.77 -12.89 -7.10
N SER A 342 21.79 -14.11 -7.68
CA SER A 342 22.98 -14.97 -7.67
C SER A 342 24.13 -14.36 -8.46
N ASP A 343 23.85 -13.77 -9.62
CA ASP A 343 24.85 -13.11 -10.45
C ASP A 343 25.37 -11.82 -9.81
N LEU A 344 24.48 -11.08 -9.12
CA LEU A 344 24.87 -9.87 -8.38
C LEU A 344 25.92 -10.17 -7.31
N MET A 345 25.78 -11.28 -6.57
CA MET A 345 26.77 -11.67 -5.55
C MET A 345 28.18 -11.88 -6.11
N ALA A 346 28.31 -12.18 -7.39
CA ALA A 346 29.59 -12.33 -8.09
C ALA A 346 30.12 -10.99 -8.66
N CYS A 347 29.36 -9.90 -8.62
CA CYS A 347 29.73 -8.60 -9.18
C CYS A 347 30.55 -7.78 -8.16
N ASP A 348 31.85 -7.66 -8.37
CA ASP A 348 32.73 -6.90 -7.47
C ASP A 348 32.57 -5.37 -7.59
N ALA A 349 32.06 -4.88 -8.71
CA ALA A 349 31.79 -3.46 -8.94
C ALA A 349 30.57 -2.94 -8.13
N SER A 350 29.70 -3.83 -7.68
CA SER A 350 28.48 -3.47 -6.93
C SER A 350 28.76 -3.34 -5.42
N TYR A 351 28.44 -2.20 -4.86
CA TYR A 351 28.42 -2.05 -3.40
C TYR A 351 27.34 -2.94 -2.76
N THR A 352 26.19 -3.06 -3.39
CA THR A 352 25.09 -3.92 -2.92
C THR A 352 25.54 -5.37 -2.77
N SER A 353 26.37 -5.88 -3.69
CA SER A 353 26.86 -7.26 -3.64
C SER A 353 27.63 -7.59 -2.36
N ARG A 354 28.37 -6.62 -1.81
CA ARG A 354 29.19 -6.79 -0.59
C ARG A 354 28.35 -7.05 0.66
N TYR A 355 27.10 -6.56 0.69
CA TYR A 355 26.17 -6.77 1.80
C TYR A 355 25.28 -8.02 1.61
N LEU A 356 25.32 -8.63 0.43
CA LEU A 356 24.58 -9.85 0.15
C LEU A 356 25.44 -11.12 0.32
N ARG A 357 26.74 -11.01 0.26
CA ARG A 357 27.72 -12.08 0.56
C ARG A 357 27.80 -12.38 2.06
#